data_ef9bbd285eec3a401fd2c94d2aa34537
#
_entry.id   ef9bbd285eec3a401fd2c94d2aa34537
#
_cell.length_a   1.000
_cell.length_b   1.000
_cell.length_c   1.000
_cell.angle_alpha   90.00
_cell.angle_beta   90.00
_cell.angle_gamma   90.00
#
_symmetry.space_group_name_H-M   'P 1'
#
loop_
_entity.id
_entity.type
_entity.pdbx_description
1 polymer ?
#
loop_
_entity_poly.entity_id
_entity_poly.type
_entity_poly.pdbx_seq_one_letter_code
_entity_poly.pdbx_strand_id
1 'polypeptide(L)'
;MDTLPCEQRKRCSERREQMTINEASERYHIPLEILQEYERWGLCGAVKKVMGAWQYDDTDLERLSMIMTLHDIGFENAETESYMKLLLEPKNNSDQCLKMLEEKRRALLDDIHFREKQISTLDYLRYQIRSGEENTI
;
A
#
# COMPACT_ATOMS: atom_id res chain seq x y z
N MET A 1 -39.82 1.22 -19.80
CA MET A 1 -39.24 2.49 -19.44
C MET A 1 -38.17 2.40 -18.39
N ASP A 2 -38.41 1.62 -17.39
CA ASP A 2 -37.45 1.51 -16.30
C ASP A 2 -36.29 0.60 -16.62
N THR A 3 -36.37 -0.11 -17.76
CA THR A 3 -35.30 -0.98 -18.17
C THR A 3 -34.04 -0.22 -18.56
N LEU A 4 -34.18 0.98 -19.10
CA LEU A 4 -33.04 1.78 -19.52
C LEU A 4 -32.10 2.15 -18.37
N PRO A 5 -32.60 2.66 -17.25
CA PRO A 5 -31.73 2.95 -16.12
C PRO A 5 -31.03 1.73 -15.58
N CYS A 6 -31.70 0.60 -15.56
CA CYS A 6 -31.11 -0.65 -15.11
C CYS A 6 -30.01 -1.12 -16.04
N GLU A 7 -30.27 -1.01 -17.32
CA GLU A 7 -29.27 -1.39 -18.32
C GLU A 7 -28.06 -0.49 -18.25
N GLN A 8 -28.29 0.80 -18.05
CA GLN A 8 -27.20 1.75 -17.93
C GLN A 8 -26.37 1.48 -16.68
N ARG A 9 -27.02 1.09 -15.59
CA ARG A 9 -26.29 0.71 -14.40
C ARG A 9 -25.44 -0.53 -14.63
N LYS A 10 -25.98 -1.49 -15.32
CA LYS A 10 -25.23 -2.70 -15.68
C LYS A 10 -24.01 -2.35 -16.51
N ARG A 11 -24.21 -1.51 -17.51
CA ARG A 11 -23.10 -1.11 -18.36
C ARG A 11 -22.03 -0.35 -17.58
N CYS A 12 -22.45 0.53 -16.70
CA CYS A 12 -21.51 1.25 -15.87
C CYS A 12 -20.77 0.32 -14.92
N SER A 13 -21.49 -0.65 -14.35
CA SER A 13 -20.89 -1.65 -13.50
C SER A 13 -19.90 -2.51 -14.26
N GLU A 14 -20.29 -2.94 -15.43
CA GLU A 14 -19.42 -3.74 -16.29
C GLU A 14 -18.18 -2.97 -16.69
N ARG A 15 -18.32 -1.69 -17.01
CA ARG A 15 -17.18 -0.83 -17.34
C ARG A 15 -16.23 -0.67 -16.17
N ARG A 16 -16.76 -0.56 -14.96
CA ARG A 16 -15.93 -0.50 -13.78
C ARG A 16 -15.22 -1.80 -13.51
N GLU A 17 -15.90 -2.90 -13.80
CA GLU A 17 -15.35 -4.22 -13.56
C GLU A 17 -14.29 -4.62 -14.58
N GLN A 18 -14.29 -3.94 -15.74
CA GLN A 18 -13.38 -4.30 -16.83
C GLN A 18 -12.41 -3.16 -17.11
N MET A 19 -11.63 -2.84 -16.14
CA MET A 19 -10.65 -1.76 -16.23
C MET A 19 -9.29 -2.33 -16.54
N THR A 20 -8.59 -1.74 -17.51
CA THR A 20 -7.23 -2.16 -17.83
C THR A 20 -6.26 -1.63 -16.79
N ILE A 21 -5.04 -2.15 -16.80
CA ILE A 21 -4.00 -1.70 -15.88
C ILE A 21 -3.72 -0.21 -16.01
N ASN A 22 -3.66 0.29 -17.24
CA ASN A 22 -3.41 1.71 -17.47
C ASN A 22 -4.57 2.57 -17.00
N GLU A 23 -5.79 2.13 -17.26
CA GLU A 23 -6.97 2.85 -16.80
C GLU A 23 -7.05 2.90 -15.29
N ALA A 24 -6.75 1.79 -14.63
CA ALA A 24 -6.74 1.74 -13.16
C ALA A 24 -5.68 2.67 -12.59
N SER A 25 -4.51 2.68 -13.17
CA SER A 25 -3.43 3.54 -12.73
C SER A 25 -3.80 5.01 -12.84
N GLU A 26 -4.36 5.41 -13.99
CA GLU A 26 -4.73 6.81 -14.21
C GLU A 26 -5.93 7.25 -13.38
N ARG A 27 -6.95 6.39 -13.31
CA ARG A 27 -8.20 6.75 -12.68
C ARG A 27 -8.12 6.85 -11.17
N TYR A 28 -7.36 5.95 -10.55
CA TYR A 28 -7.27 5.85 -9.10
C TYR A 28 -5.92 6.28 -8.56
N HIS A 29 -5.07 6.82 -9.41
CA HIS A 29 -3.74 7.29 -9.03
C HIS A 29 -2.92 6.21 -8.35
N ILE A 30 -3.04 4.99 -8.84
CA ILE A 30 -2.28 3.85 -8.31
C ILE A 30 -1.01 3.70 -9.14
N PRO A 31 0.16 3.69 -8.52
CA PRO A 31 1.41 3.48 -9.25
C PRO A 31 1.36 2.18 -10.04
N LEU A 32 1.82 2.25 -11.28
CA LEU A 32 1.81 1.09 -12.16
C LEU A 32 2.58 -0.08 -11.58
N GLU A 33 3.65 0.22 -10.85
CA GLU A 33 4.47 -0.80 -10.19
C GLU A 33 3.67 -1.62 -9.19
N ILE A 34 2.78 -0.98 -8.44
CA ILE A 34 1.93 -1.67 -7.48
C ILE A 34 0.96 -2.61 -8.20
N LEU A 35 0.40 -2.16 -9.31
CA LEU A 35 -0.50 -2.98 -10.09
C LEU A 35 0.21 -4.20 -10.66
N GLN A 36 1.43 -4.01 -11.14
CA GLN A 36 2.23 -5.11 -11.66
C GLN A 36 2.58 -6.12 -10.58
N GLU A 37 2.92 -5.66 -9.39
CA GLU A 37 3.18 -6.53 -8.26
C GLU A 37 1.93 -7.32 -7.88
N TYR A 38 0.80 -6.65 -7.84
CA TYR A 38 -0.47 -7.30 -7.53
C TYR A 38 -0.77 -8.45 -8.51
N GLU A 39 -0.55 -8.21 -9.77
CA GLU A 39 -0.74 -9.25 -10.79
C GLU A 39 0.23 -10.41 -10.57
N ARG A 40 1.48 -10.09 -10.25
CA ARG A 40 2.51 -11.10 -10.03
C ARG A 40 2.19 -12.00 -8.84
N TRP A 41 1.57 -11.45 -7.80
CA TRP A 41 1.24 -12.22 -6.62
C TRP A 41 0.13 -13.24 -6.86
N GLY A 42 -0.58 -13.13 -7.97
CA GLY A 42 -1.64 -14.07 -8.29
C GLY A 42 -2.87 -13.95 -7.42
N LEU A 43 -3.09 -12.80 -6.82
CA LEU A 43 -4.24 -12.57 -5.95
C LEU A 43 -5.46 -12.06 -6.72
N CYS A 44 -5.30 -11.74 -7.97
CA CYS A 44 -6.42 -11.41 -8.83
C CYS A 44 -7.23 -12.66 -9.05
N GLY A 45 -8.40 -12.81 -8.66
CA GLY A 45 -9.20 -14.01 -8.79
C GLY A 45 -9.13 -14.65 -10.18
N ALA A 46 -9.97 -15.64 -10.42
CA ALA A 46 -9.96 -16.40 -11.65
C ALA A 46 -10.21 -15.49 -12.86
N VAL A 47 -9.41 -15.63 -13.86
CA VAL A 47 -9.59 -15.00 -15.17
C VAL A 47 -9.83 -13.50 -15.15
N LYS A 48 -8.78 -12.77 -14.94
CA LYS A 48 -8.81 -11.31 -15.10
C LYS A 48 -8.25 -10.88 -16.44
N LYS A 49 -7.76 -11.80 -17.23
CA LYS A 49 -7.25 -11.50 -18.57
C LYS A 49 -8.34 -11.65 -19.61
N VAL A 50 -8.67 -10.56 -20.26
CA VAL A 50 -9.59 -10.54 -21.37
C VAL A 50 -8.85 -9.95 -22.56
N MET A 51 -8.80 -10.68 -23.66
CA MET A 51 -8.10 -10.22 -24.88
C MET A 51 -6.63 -9.83 -24.60
N GLY A 52 -5.98 -10.59 -23.75
CA GLY A 52 -4.57 -10.39 -23.46
C GLY A 52 -4.27 -9.31 -22.46
N ALA A 53 -5.27 -8.62 -21.91
CA ALA A 53 -5.08 -7.57 -20.92
C ALA A 53 -5.78 -7.91 -19.62
N TRP A 54 -5.15 -7.56 -18.50
CA TRP A 54 -5.76 -7.75 -17.18
C TRP A 54 -6.92 -6.77 -17.00
N GLN A 55 -7.99 -7.26 -16.38
CA GLN A 55 -9.15 -6.46 -16.05
C GLN A 55 -9.32 -6.41 -14.55
N TYR A 56 -9.60 -5.23 -14.02
CA TYR A 56 -9.76 -5.02 -12.60
C TYR A 56 -11.21 -4.71 -12.25
N ASP A 57 -11.73 -5.32 -11.21
CA ASP A 57 -13.07 -5.06 -10.72
C ASP A 57 -13.02 -4.34 -9.35
N ASP A 58 -14.18 -4.11 -8.75
CA ASP A 58 -14.26 -3.41 -7.48
C ASP A 58 -13.53 -4.15 -6.36
N THR A 59 -13.56 -5.48 -6.38
CA THR A 59 -12.84 -6.28 -5.40
C THR A 59 -11.34 -6.06 -5.52
N ASP A 60 -10.84 -6.05 -6.73
CA ASP A 60 -9.42 -5.77 -6.96
C ASP A 60 -9.05 -4.37 -6.48
N LEU A 61 -9.92 -3.40 -6.70
CA LEU A 61 -9.65 -2.03 -6.27
C LEU A 61 -9.62 -1.91 -4.75
N GLU A 62 -10.46 -2.64 -4.05
CA GLU A 62 -10.41 -2.68 -2.59
C GLU A 62 -9.09 -3.26 -2.10
N ARG A 63 -8.65 -4.35 -2.74
CA ARG A 63 -7.37 -4.96 -2.40
C ARG A 63 -6.20 -4.03 -2.70
N LEU A 64 -6.24 -3.35 -3.83
CA LEU A 64 -5.21 -2.39 -4.20
C LEU A 64 -5.17 -1.22 -3.23
N SER A 65 -6.33 -0.77 -2.76
CA SER A 65 -6.40 0.28 -1.75
C SER A 65 -5.70 -0.17 -0.46
N MET A 66 -5.92 -1.40 -0.03
CA MET A 66 -5.24 -1.95 1.14
C MET A 66 -3.73 -2.02 0.89
N ILE A 67 -3.31 -2.47 -0.28
CA ILE A 67 -1.90 -2.55 -0.63
C ILE A 67 -1.25 -1.19 -0.55
N MET A 68 -1.91 -0.16 -1.06
CA MET A 68 -1.38 1.19 -0.99
C MET A 68 -1.27 1.66 0.45
N THR A 69 -2.25 1.33 1.27
CA THR A 69 -2.20 1.66 2.69
C THR A 69 -1.01 1.00 3.36
N LEU A 70 -0.75 -0.26 3.05
CA LEU A 70 0.39 -0.97 3.60
C LEU A 70 1.72 -0.35 3.16
N HIS A 71 1.81 0.06 1.91
CA HIS A 71 3.00 0.78 1.44
C HIS A 71 3.17 2.11 2.17
N ASP A 72 2.09 2.81 2.43
CA ASP A 72 2.14 4.10 3.13
C ASP A 72 2.70 3.96 4.54
N ILE A 73 2.43 2.85 5.20
CA ILE A 73 2.96 2.62 6.55
C ILE A 73 4.36 1.99 6.53
N GLY A 74 4.93 1.80 5.35
CA GLY A 74 6.31 1.37 5.23
C GLY A 74 6.53 -0.12 4.98
N PHE A 75 5.48 -0.86 4.61
CA PHE A 75 5.66 -2.25 4.22
C PHE A 75 6.37 -2.33 2.88
N GLU A 76 7.34 -3.23 2.80
CA GLU A 76 7.98 -3.54 1.52
C GLU A 76 7.11 -4.52 0.73
N ASN A 77 7.44 -4.73 -0.53
CA ASN A 77 6.64 -5.59 -1.39
C ASN A 77 6.47 -7.00 -0.83
N ALA A 78 7.53 -7.59 -0.30
CA ALA A 78 7.47 -8.93 0.27
C ALA A 78 6.56 -8.99 1.49
N GLU A 79 6.64 -7.98 2.34
CA GLU A 79 5.78 -7.89 3.53
C GLU A 79 4.33 -7.68 3.14
N THR A 80 4.10 -6.83 2.17
CA THR A 80 2.76 -6.55 1.66
C THR A 80 2.13 -7.79 1.08
N GLU A 81 2.90 -8.54 0.30
CA GLU A 81 2.43 -9.80 -0.28
C GLU A 81 2.02 -10.78 0.82
N SER A 82 2.87 -10.95 1.83
CA SER A 82 2.58 -11.86 2.93
C SER A 82 1.33 -11.45 3.68
N TYR A 83 1.18 -10.16 3.97
CA TYR A 83 0.01 -9.65 4.65
C TYR A 83 -1.26 -9.89 3.84
N MET A 84 -1.22 -9.59 2.55
CA MET A 84 -2.38 -9.75 1.69
C MET A 84 -2.76 -11.21 1.56
N LYS A 85 -1.80 -12.12 1.46
CA LYS A 85 -2.09 -13.55 1.40
C LYS A 85 -2.77 -14.04 2.66
N LEU A 86 -2.32 -13.58 3.82
CA LEU A 86 -2.97 -13.92 5.09
C LEU A 86 -4.38 -13.35 5.16
N LEU A 87 -4.55 -12.12 4.71
CA LEU A 87 -5.84 -11.44 4.77
C LEU A 87 -6.88 -12.12 3.88
N LEU A 88 -6.46 -12.62 2.73
CA LEU A 88 -7.36 -13.17 1.73
C LEU A 88 -7.60 -14.68 1.88
N GLU A 89 -6.91 -15.34 2.80
CA GLU A 89 -7.18 -16.73 3.07
C GLU A 89 -8.55 -16.89 3.73
N PRO A 90 -9.27 -18.01 3.44
CA PRO A 90 -10.55 -18.25 4.10
C PRO A 90 -10.44 -18.41 5.61
N LYS A 91 -9.26 -18.80 6.09
CA LYS A 91 -8.99 -18.96 7.50
C LYS A 91 -8.84 -17.60 8.16
N ASN A 92 -9.27 -17.48 9.39
CA ASN A 92 -9.10 -16.24 10.13
C ASN A 92 -7.66 -16.09 10.60
N ASN A 93 -6.95 -15.18 9.98
CA ASN A 93 -5.55 -14.89 10.29
C ASN A 93 -5.35 -13.51 10.92
N SER A 94 -6.40 -13.01 11.58
CA SER A 94 -6.36 -11.69 12.20
C SER A 94 -5.20 -11.51 13.16
N ASP A 95 -4.91 -12.54 13.95
CA ASP A 95 -3.82 -12.47 14.92
C ASP A 95 -2.46 -12.31 14.24
N GLN A 96 -2.27 -13.03 13.16
CA GLN A 96 -1.02 -12.95 12.40
C GLN A 96 -0.88 -11.59 11.71
N CYS A 97 -1.96 -11.09 11.15
CA CYS A 97 -1.96 -9.77 10.54
C CYS A 97 -1.67 -8.70 11.59
N LEU A 98 -2.31 -8.80 12.75
CA LEU A 98 -2.07 -7.86 13.83
C LEU A 98 -0.61 -7.90 14.29
N LYS A 99 -0.03 -9.08 14.38
CA LYS A 99 1.36 -9.22 14.76
C LYS A 99 2.29 -8.51 13.78
N MET A 100 2.02 -8.64 12.50
CA MET A 100 2.81 -7.95 11.47
C MET A 100 2.72 -6.43 11.63
N LEU A 101 1.53 -5.93 11.89
CA LEU A 101 1.33 -4.49 12.10
C LEU A 101 2.02 -4.00 13.37
N GLU A 102 1.96 -4.79 14.43
CA GLU A 102 2.62 -4.41 15.69
C GLU A 102 4.14 -4.41 15.56
N GLU A 103 4.68 -5.37 14.83
CA GLU A 103 6.11 -5.40 14.58
C GLU A 103 6.56 -4.18 13.76
N LYS A 104 5.77 -3.81 12.76
CA LYS A 104 6.06 -2.61 11.98
C LYS A 104 5.98 -1.36 12.84
N ARG A 105 4.99 -1.28 13.73
CA ARG A 105 4.85 -0.14 14.63
C ARG A 105 6.06 -0.02 15.54
N ARG A 106 6.54 -1.14 16.06
CA ARG A 106 7.73 -1.14 16.92
C ARG A 106 8.96 -0.67 16.16
N ALA A 107 9.13 -1.16 14.94
CA ALA A 107 10.27 -0.75 14.11
C ALA A 107 10.23 0.75 13.84
N LEU A 108 9.05 1.29 13.57
CA LEU A 108 8.89 2.72 13.33
C LEU A 108 9.21 3.53 14.59
N LEU A 109 8.78 3.05 15.75
CA LEU A 109 9.09 3.72 17.02
C LEU A 109 10.59 3.70 17.28
N ASP A 110 11.24 2.58 17.01
CA ASP A 110 12.69 2.48 17.18
C ASP A 110 13.40 3.47 16.24
N ASP A 111 12.90 3.62 15.04
CA ASP A 111 13.46 4.57 14.09
C ASP A 111 13.27 6.02 14.59
N ILE A 112 12.11 6.33 15.12
CA ILE A 112 11.85 7.65 15.68
C ILE A 112 12.83 7.95 16.81
N HIS A 113 13.02 7.00 17.73
CA HIS A 113 13.96 7.17 18.84
C HIS A 113 15.38 7.36 18.35
N PHE A 114 15.76 6.62 17.32
CA PHE A 114 17.08 6.77 16.73
C PHE A 114 17.25 8.17 16.11
N ARG A 115 16.23 8.64 15.41
CA ARG A 115 16.24 9.98 14.82
C ARG A 115 16.29 11.06 15.88
N GLU A 116 15.57 10.87 16.99
CA GLU A 116 15.62 11.80 18.10
C GLU A 116 17.04 11.91 18.68
N LYS A 117 17.70 10.77 18.82
CA LYS A 117 19.09 10.75 19.26
C LYS A 117 20.00 11.50 18.30
N GLN A 118 19.81 11.31 17.03
CA GLN A 118 20.58 12.03 16.01
C GLN A 118 20.39 13.52 16.12
N ILE A 119 19.15 13.95 16.31
CA ILE A 119 18.84 15.37 16.48
C ILE A 119 19.50 15.92 17.74
N SER A 120 19.42 15.20 18.84
CA SER A 120 20.03 15.61 20.09
C SER A 120 21.53 15.80 19.95
N THR A 121 22.20 14.86 19.29
CA THR A 121 23.63 14.95 19.06
C THR A 121 23.96 16.12 18.17
N LEU A 122 23.19 16.31 17.11
CA LEU A 122 23.38 17.44 16.21
C LEU A 122 23.21 18.77 16.93
N ASP A 123 22.19 18.87 17.78
CA ASP A 123 21.93 20.08 18.56
C ASP A 123 23.04 20.35 19.56
N TYR A 124 23.59 19.31 20.15
CA TYR A 124 24.73 19.45 21.05
C TYR A 124 25.94 20.00 20.29
N LEU A 125 26.22 19.52 19.11
CA LEU A 125 27.31 20.03 18.30
C LEU A 125 27.09 21.50 17.91
N ARG A 126 25.85 21.84 17.56
CA ARG A 126 25.50 23.23 17.27
C ARG A 126 25.72 24.12 18.46
N TYR A 127 25.33 23.65 19.64
CA TYR A 127 25.53 24.38 20.86
C TYR A 127 27.02 24.61 21.12
N GLN A 128 27.82 23.56 20.93
CA GLN A 128 29.29 23.69 21.15
C GLN A 128 29.91 24.75 20.24
N ILE A 129 29.48 24.80 19.00
CA ILE A 129 30.01 25.78 18.08
C ILE A 129 29.60 27.21 18.48
N ARG A 130 28.34 27.38 18.86
CA ARG A 130 27.82 28.70 19.22
C ARG A 130 28.44 29.28 20.46
N SER A 131 28.58 28.47 21.47
CA SER A 131 29.19 28.92 22.74
C SER A 131 30.65 28.59 22.73
N GLY A 132 31.02 27.69 21.91
CA GLY A 132 32.33 27.17 22.01
C GLY A 132 33.36 27.85 21.18
N GLU A 133 32.97 28.76 20.40
CA GLU A 133 33.96 29.65 19.86
C GLU A 133 34.79 30.20 21.00
N GLU A 134 34.23 30.09 22.18
CA GLU A 134 34.90 30.43 23.37
C GLU A 134 35.81 29.35 23.88
N ASN A 135 35.52 28.12 23.55
CA ASN A 135 36.30 27.02 24.09
C ASN A 135 37.42 26.56 23.21
N THR A 136 37.44 26.98 21.99
CA THR A 136 38.54 26.72 21.13
C THR A 136 39.07 25.31 21.26
N ILE A 137 38.36 24.43 20.81
CA ILE A 137 38.96 23.10 20.83
C ILE A 137 39.31 22.64 19.48
#